data_b9d94445d6c450fd57fb99e1710b8905
#
_entry.id   b9d94445d6c450fd57fb99e1710b8905
#
_cell.length_a   1.000
_cell.length_b   1.000
_cell.length_c   1.000
_cell.angle_alpha   90.00
_cell.angle_beta   90.00
_cell.angle_gamma   90.00
#
_symmetry.space_group_name_H-M   'P 1'
#
loop_
_entity.id
_entity.type
_entity.pdbx_description
1 polymer ?
#
loop_
_entity_poly.entity_id
_entity_poly.type
_entity_poly.pdbx_seq_one_letter_code
_entity_poly.pdbx_strand_id
1 'polypeptide(L)'
;MATLSVPAAVPAVAEDCEQLRKAFAGWGTNERLIVSILAHRDAAQRRAIRRAYAEAYGEELLRAIGDEIHGKFERAVIQWTLDPAERDAELANEEAKKWQPGGRALVEIACARTPAQLFAAKQAYHDRFKRSLEEDVAAHVTGDFRLVSAYRYDGPEVNTSLAHSEAKLLNGKINEKAYSDDEVVRILTTRSKAQLLATFNSYNDQFSHPITKDLKEDPKNEFLSTLRAIIRCFTCPDRYFEKVVRLALGGVGTDEDTLTRVITTRAEVDLKVIKEAYQKRNSVPLEKAVSKETSRDYEDMMLALLGAEY
;
A
#
# COMPACT_ATOMS: atom_id res chain seq x y z
N MET A 1 7.60 -10.10 6.66
CA MET A 1 6.87 -11.37 6.80
C MET A 1 5.38 -11.07 6.80
N ALA A 2 4.60 -11.89 6.05
CA ALA A 2 3.15 -11.79 5.95
C ALA A 2 2.46 -12.08 7.30
N THR A 3 1.25 -11.56 7.46
CA THR A 3 0.33 -11.89 8.58
C THR A 3 -0.79 -12.80 8.13
N LEU A 4 -1.01 -12.91 6.82
CA LEU A 4 -2.07 -13.76 6.27
C LEU A 4 -1.93 -15.22 6.77
N SER A 5 -3.00 -15.70 7.38
CA SER A 5 -3.12 -17.09 7.83
C SER A 5 -4.01 -17.86 6.86
N VAL A 6 -3.40 -18.73 6.04
CA VAL A 6 -4.13 -19.65 5.17
C VAL A 6 -4.25 -20.99 5.87
N PRO A 7 -5.46 -21.62 5.92
CA PRO A 7 -5.63 -22.93 6.55
C PRO A 7 -4.73 -24.00 5.91
N ALA A 8 -4.25 -24.93 6.72
CA ALA A 8 -3.43 -26.05 6.23
C ALA A 8 -4.22 -26.93 5.21
N ALA A 9 -5.51 -27.10 5.43
CA ALA A 9 -6.43 -27.74 4.49
C ALA A 9 -7.35 -26.68 3.91
N VAL A 10 -7.04 -26.19 2.71
CA VAL A 10 -7.87 -25.22 1.99
C VAL A 10 -9.02 -25.97 1.33
N PRO A 11 -10.29 -25.54 1.55
CA PRO A 11 -11.45 -26.09 0.84
C PRO A 11 -11.31 -25.97 -0.68
N ALA A 12 -12.05 -26.80 -1.40
CA ALA A 12 -12.12 -26.69 -2.86
C ALA A 12 -12.69 -25.33 -3.27
N VAL A 13 -12.20 -24.77 -4.38
CA VAL A 13 -12.66 -23.47 -4.90
C VAL A 13 -14.18 -23.43 -5.10
N ALA A 14 -14.76 -24.56 -5.57
CA ALA A 14 -16.21 -24.68 -5.76
C ALA A 14 -16.97 -24.60 -4.42
N GLU A 15 -16.40 -25.15 -3.35
CA GLU A 15 -16.97 -25.07 -2.00
C GLU A 15 -16.94 -23.62 -1.48
N ASP A 16 -15.83 -22.93 -1.64
CA ASP A 16 -15.72 -21.50 -1.29
C ASP A 16 -16.77 -20.66 -2.04
N CYS A 17 -16.95 -20.91 -3.35
CA CYS A 17 -17.99 -20.23 -4.15
C CYS A 17 -19.40 -20.52 -3.65
N GLU A 18 -19.70 -21.77 -3.32
CA GLU A 18 -21.01 -22.16 -2.77
C GLU A 18 -21.28 -21.50 -1.42
N GLN A 19 -20.29 -21.48 -0.53
CA GLN A 19 -20.43 -20.84 0.79
C GLN A 19 -20.58 -19.31 0.67
N LEU A 20 -19.84 -18.67 -0.23
CA LEU A 20 -20.02 -17.24 -0.51
C LEU A 20 -21.41 -16.95 -1.09
N ARG A 21 -21.89 -17.79 -2.03
CA ARG A 21 -23.26 -17.64 -2.55
C ARG A 21 -24.31 -17.78 -1.45
N LYS A 22 -24.11 -18.72 -0.52
CA LYS A 22 -24.99 -18.84 0.67
C LYS A 22 -24.89 -17.64 1.61
N ALA A 23 -23.69 -17.05 1.76
CA ALA A 23 -23.51 -15.88 2.59
C ALA A 23 -24.27 -14.65 2.08
N PHE A 24 -24.48 -14.57 0.76
CA PHE A 24 -25.24 -13.50 0.08
C PHE A 24 -26.74 -13.81 -0.03
N ALA A 25 -27.16 -15.05 0.21
CA ALA A 25 -28.54 -15.46 0.04
C ALA A 25 -29.34 -15.30 1.34
N GLY A 26 -30.54 -14.71 1.25
CA GLY A 26 -31.49 -14.70 2.35
C GLY A 26 -31.87 -13.30 2.87
N TRP A 27 -32.41 -13.24 4.08
CA TRP A 27 -32.71 -11.99 4.79
C TRP A 27 -31.48 -11.55 5.60
N GLY A 28 -30.66 -10.70 5.00
CA GLY A 28 -29.38 -10.26 5.55
C GLY A 28 -28.21 -11.11 5.07
N THR A 29 -27.03 -10.53 5.14
CA THR A 29 -25.78 -11.13 4.70
C THR A 29 -25.08 -11.81 5.88
N ASN A 30 -24.35 -12.88 5.63
CA ASN A 30 -23.50 -13.52 6.64
C ASN A 30 -22.05 -13.00 6.48
N GLU A 31 -21.78 -11.85 7.06
CA GLU A 31 -20.50 -11.14 6.98
C GLU A 31 -19.37 -11.97 7.60
N ARG A 32 -19.62 -12.66 8.69
CA ARG A 32 -18.63 -13.54 9.33
C ARG A 32 -18.18 -14.67 8.41
N LEU A 33 -19.09 -15.24 7.63
CA LEU A 33 -18.75 -16.28 6.66
C LEU A 33 -17.90 -15.71 5.52
N ILE A 34 -18.22 -14.50 5.06
CA ILE A 34 -17.39 -13.80 4.05
C ILE A 34 -15.95 -13.60 4.56
N VAL A 35 -15.80 -13.10 5.79
CA VAL A 35 -14.48 -12.89 6.42
C VAL A 35 -13.75 -14.21 6.59
N SER A 36 -14.40 -15.25 7.12
CA SER A 36 -13.79 -16.56 7.37
C SER A 36 -13.28 -17.24 6.09
N ILE A 37 -13.85 -16.91 4.94
CA ILE A 37 -13.37 -17.40 3.64
C ILE A 37 -12.31 -16.44 3.09
N LEU A 38 -12.69 -15.23 2.72
CA LEU A 38 -11.83 -14.34 1.92
C LEU A 38 -10.58 -13.86 2.66
N ALA A 39 -10.68 -13.59 3.97
CA ALA A 39 -9.52 -13.15 4.75
C ALA A 39 -8.47 -14.26 4.99
N HIS A 40 -8.80 -15.50 4.64
CA HIS A 40 -7.93 -16.68 4.80
C HIS A 40 -7.56 -17.32 3.45
N ARG A 41 -7.57 -16.55 2.37
CA ARG A 41 -7.13 -16.99 1.04
C ARG A 41 -6.04 -16.04 0.53
N ASP A 42 -4.99 -16.60 -0.06
CA ASP A 42 -3.97 -15.80 -0.75
C ASP A 42 -4.47 -15.22 -2.08
N ALA A 43 -3.67 -14.36 -2.71
CA ALA A 43 -4.06 -13.68 -3.95
C ALA A 43 -4.40 -14.66 -5.09
N ALA A 44 -3.68 -15.79 -5.20
CA ALA A 44 -3.94 -16.79 -6.23
C ALA A 44 -5.27 -17.52 -5.98
N GLN A 45 -5.54 -17.85 -4.72
CA GLN A 45 -6.78 -18.49 -4.30
C GLN A 45 -7.98 -17.55 -4.50
N ARG A 46 -7.88 -16.28 -4.10
CA ARG A 46 -8.94 -15.29 -4.33
C ARG A 46 -9.23 -15.09 -5.82
N ARG A 47 -8.20 -15.07 -6.65
CA ARG A 47 -8.36 -15.01 -8.13
C ARG A 47 -9.10 -16.24 -8.67
N ALA A 48 -8.77 -17.43 -8.18
CA ALA A 48 -9.42 -18.68 -8.57
C ALA A 48 -10.90 -18.68 -8.14
N ILE A 49 -11.20 -18.22 -6.93
CA ILE A 49 -12.58 -18.08 -6.42
C ILE A 49 -13.37 -17.10 -7.29
N ARG A 50 -12.84 -15.91 -7.61
CA ARG A 50 -13.52 -14.93 -8.48
C ARG A 50 -13.89 -15.51 -9.84
N ARG A 51 -12.93 -16.23 -10.47
CA ARG A 51 -13.17 -16.87 -11.77
C ARG A 51 -14.27 -17.94 -11.67
N ALA A 52 -14.13 -18.86 -10.73
CA ALA A 52 -15.07 -19.96 -10.55
C ALA A 52 -16.48 -19.47 -10.18
N TYR A 53 -16.56 -18.40 -9.36
CA TYR A 53 -17.84 -17.78 -9.02
C TYR A 53 -18.54 -17.19 -10.25
N ALA A 54 -17.83 -16.47 -11.11
CA ALA A 54 -18.37 -15.93 -12.34
C ALA A 54 -18.81 -17.03 -13.32
N GLU A 55 -18.02 -18.10 -13.45
CA GLU A 55 -18.36 -19.26 -14.29
C GLU A 55 -19.59 -20.02 -13.78
N ALA A 56 -19.73 -20.19 -12.45
CA ALA A 56 -20.81 -20.95 -11.85
C ALA A 56 -22.13 -20.18 -11.80
N TYR A 57 -22.09 -18.87 -11.55
CA TYR A 57 -23.28 -18.07 -11.28
C TYR A 57 -23.58 -16.99 -12.31
N GLY A 58 -22.73 -16.80 -13.32
CA GLY A 58 -22.92 -15.77 -14.36
C GLY A 58 -22.81 -14.33 -13.84
N GLU A 59 -22.20 -14.14 -12.67
CA GLU A 59 -22.09 -12.87 -11.97
C GLU A 59 -20.68 -12.69 -11.38
N GLU A 60 -20.11 -11.51 -11.52
CA GLU A 60 -18.80 -11.19 -10.93
C GLU A 60 -18.89 -11.15 -9.40
N LEU A 61 -17.98 -11.85 -8.70
CA LEU A 61 -17.96 -11.89 -7.24
C LEU A 61 -17.88 -10.50 -6.60
N LEU A 62 -17.08 -9.60 -7.15
CA LEU A 62 -16.96 -8.22 -6.62
C LEU A 62 -18.27 -7.45 -6.72
N ARG A 63 -19.07 -7.71 -7.76
CA ARG A 63 -20.40 -7.13 -7.90
C ARG A 63 -21.36 -7.70 -6.86
N ALA A 64 -21.39 -9.02 -6.70
CA ALA A 64 -22.21 -9.67 -5.68
C ALA A 64 -21.87 -9.13 -4.27
N ILE A 65 -20.58 -8.92 -3.96
CA ILE A 65 -20.16 -8.29 -2.70
C ILE A 65 -20.74 -6.88 -2.56
N GLY A 66 -20.60 -6.02 -3.58
CA GLY A 66 -21.08 -4.63 -3.53
C GLY A 66 -22.61 -4.49 -3.49
N ASP A 67 -23.34 -5.47 -4.00
CA ASP A 67 -24.81 -5.48 -3.96
C ASP A 67 -25.33 -5.88 -2.56
N GLU A 68 -24.56 -6.64 -1.76
CA GLU A 68 -24.97 -7.21 -0.48
C GLU A 68 -24.40 -6.52 0.75
N ILE A 69 -23.17 -6.00 0.69
CA ILE A 69 -22.52 -5.34 1.81
C ILE A 69 -22.15 -3.90 1.47
N HIS A 70 -22.11 -3.03 2.47
CA HIS A 70 -21.95 -1.60 2.26
C HIS A 70 -20.93 -0.95 3.19
N GLY A 71 -20.45 0.23 2.80
CA GLY A 71 -19.62 1.10 3.63
C GLY A 71 -18.18 0.62 3.79
N LYS A 72 -17.62 0.74 5.00
CA LYS A 72 -16.21 0.45 5.25
C LYS A 72 -15.89 -1.04 5.13
N PHE A 73 -16.81 -1.90 5.51
CA PHE A 73 -16.66 -3.33 5.38
C PHE A 73 -16.64 -3.77 3.91
N GLU A 74 -17.59 -3.29 3.10
CA GLU A 74 -17.59 -3.50 1.65
C GLU A 74 -16.24 -3.12 1.04
N ARG A 75 -15.78 -1.89 1.31
CA ARG A 75 -14.51 -1.39 0.81
C ARG A 75 -13.33 -2.31 1.18
N ALA A 76 -13.28 -2.75 2.43
CA ALA A 76 -12.21 -3.63 2.90
C ALA A 76 -12.23 -4.99 2.20
N VAL A 77 -13.42 -5.60 2.06
CA VAL A 77 -13.59 -6.90 1.39
C VAL A 77 -13.27 -6.78 -0.11
N ILE A 78 -13.76 -5.75 -0.79
CA ILE A 78 -13.45 -5.51 -2.21
C ILE A 78 -11.95 -5.30 -2.42
N GLN A 79 -11.32 -4.39 -1.67
CA GLN A 79 -9.88 -4.14 -1.81
C GLN A 79 -9.04 -5.39 -1.55
N TRP A 80 -9.44 -6.21 -0.59
CA TRP A 80 -8.75 -7.47 -0.33
C TRP A 80 -8.97 -8.50 -1.44
N THR A 81 -10.18 -8.60 -1.97
CA THR A 81 -10.57 -9.60 -2.99
C THR A 81 -9.99 -9.27 -4.37
N LEU A 82 -9.69 -8.01 -4.67
CA LEU A 82 -9.00 -7.60 -5.88
C LEU A 82 -7.61 -8.25 -5.99
N ASP A 83 -7.21 -8.53 -7.23
CA ASP A 83 -5.81 -8.85 -7.53
C ASP A 83 -4.90 -7.69 -7.08
N PRO A 84 -3.69 -7.95 -6.56
CA PRO A 84 -2.79 -6.87 -6.13
C PRO A 84 -2.60 -5.76 -7.17
N ALA A 85 -2.48 -6.09 -8.45
CA ALA A 85 -2.36 -5.09 -9.53
C ALA A 85 -3.64 -4.27 -9.74
N GLU A 86 -4.81 -4.91 -9.69
CA GLU A 86 -6.11 -4.23 -9.79
C GLU A 86 -6.35 -3.32 -8.58
N ARG A 87 -6.02 -3.79 -7.38
CA ARG A 87 -6.10 -3.00 -6.14
C ARG A 87 -5.22 -1.75 -6.20
N ASP A 88 -3.97 -1.89 -6.66
CA ASP A 88 -3.06 -0.76 -6.81
C ASP A 88 -3.59 0.23 -7.87
N ALA A 89 -4.19 -0.24 -8.95
CA ALA A 89 -4.84 0.60 -9.95
C ALA A 89 -6.04 1.38 -9.38
N GLU A 90 -6.90 0.73 -8.59
CA GLU A 90 -8.02 1.41 -7.91
C GLU A 90 -7.54 2.48 -6.93
N LEU A 91 -6.59 2.13 -6.06
CA LEU A 91 -6.02 3.06 -5.09
C LEU A 91 -5.37 4.26 -5.76
N ALA A 92 -4.66 4.04 -6.88
CA ALA A 92 -4.06 5.11 -7.66
C ALA A 92 -5.10 6.02 -8.31
N ASN A 93 -6.18 5.44 -8.86
CA ASN A 93 -7.28 6.20 -9.48
C ASN A 93 -8.05 7.04 -8.44
N GLU A 94 -8.35 6.46 -7.29
CA GLU A 94 -8.97 7.18 -6.18
C GLU A 94 -8.10 8.34 -5.71
N GLU A 95 -6.79 8.11 -5.54
CA GLU A 95 -5.86 9.14 -5.10
C GLU A 95 -5.72 10.27 -6.12
N ALA A 96 -5.61 9.93 -7.41
CA ALA A 96 -5.52 10.92 -8.49
C ALA A 96 -6.77 11.82 -8.59
N LYS A 97 -7.94 11.33 -8.20
CA LYS A 97 -9.22 12.06 -8.27
C LYS A 97 -9.53 12.91 -7.02
N LYS A 98 -8.75 12.81 -5.96
CA LYS A 98 -8.98 13.61 -4.76
C LYS A 98 -8.80 15.10 -5.06
N TRP A 99 -9.64 15.95 -4.47
CA TRP A 99 -9.59 17.42 -4.62
C TRP A 99 -8.26 18.01 -4.13
N GLN A 100 -7.67 17.41 -3.11
CA GLN A 100 -6.32 17.70 -2.63
C GLN A 100 -5.56 16.38 -2.53
N PRO A 101 -4.94 15.92 -3.60
CA PRO A 101 -4.22 14.67 -3.58
C PRO A 101 -2.98 14.79 -2.69
N GLY A 102 -3.03 14.14 -1.55
CA GLY A 102 -1.86 14.00 -0.67
C GLY A 102 -0.77 13.09 -1.25
N GLY A 103 -1.04 12.45 -2.39
CA GLY A 103 -0.11 11.60 -3.13
C GLY A 103 0.38 10.35 -2.37
N ARG A 104 -0.10 10.10 -1.15
CA ARG A 104 0.45 9.02 -0.28
C ARG A 104 0.29 7.64 -0.88
N ALA A 105 -0.89 7.30 -1.39
CA ALA A 105 -1.10 6.01 -2.03
C ALA A 105 -0.23 5.85 -3.28
N LEU A 106 -0.06 6.91 -4.08
CA LEU A 106 0.83 6.91 -5.24
C LEU A 106 2.30 6.70 -4.86
N VAL A 107 2.76 7.37 -3.80
CA VAL A 107 4.13 7.17 -3.26
C VAL A 107 4.33 5.73 -2.80
N GLU A 108 3.38 5.17 -2.07
CA GLU A 108 3.43 3.79 -1.57
C GLU A 108 3.47 2.78 -2.74
N ILE A 109 2.65 2.99 -3.76
CA ILE A 109 2.64 2.16 -4.98
C ILE A 109 3.99 2.30 -5.72
N ALA A 110 4.45 3.51 -5.97
CA ALA A 110 5.69 3.75 -6.72
C ALA A 110 6.95 3.24 -6.01
N CYS A 111 6.99 3.32 -4.66
CA CYS A 111 8.21 3.04 -3.89
C CYS A 111 8.21 1.66 -3.21
N ALA A 112 7.04 1.10 -2.89
CA ALA A 112 6.95 -0.18 -2.19
C ALA A 112 6.67 -1.38 -3.11
N ARG A 113 6.50 -1.16 -4.42
CA ARG A 113 6.33 -2.22 -5.42
C ARG A 113 7.64 -2.44 -6.17
N THR A 114 7.81 -3.68 -6.66
CA THR A 114 8.86 -3.95 -7.67
C THR A 114 8.47 -3.31 -9.00
N PRO A 115 9.42 -3.06 -9.92
CA PRO A 115 9.11 -2.57 -11.26
C PRO A 115 8.11 -3.45 -12.01
N ALA A 116 8.18 -4.77 -11.87
CA ALA A 116 7.22 -5.70 -12.47
C ALA A 116 5.81 -5.53 -11.90
N GLN A 117 5.68 -5.38 -10.58
CA GLN A 117 4.39 -5.11 -9.92
C GLN A 117 3.82 -3.75 -10.34
N LEU A 118 4.66 -2.72 -10.44
CA LEU A 118 4.23 -1.41 -10.89
C LEU A 118 3.77 -1.44 -12.34
N PHE A 119 4.46 -2.17 -13.21
CA PHE A 119 4.03 -2.37 -14.60
C PHE A 119 2.68 -3.08 -14.67
N ALA A 120 2.48 -4.15 -13.88
CA ALA A 120 1.19 -4.83 -13.81
C ALA A 120 0.05 -3.91 -13.31
N ALA A 121 0.33 -3.05 -12.33
CA ALA A 121 -0.64 -2.05 -11.86
C ALA A 121 -1.02 -1.04 -12.94
N LYS A 122 -0.06 -0.58 -13.76
CA LYS A 122 -0.33 0.30 -14.91
C LYS A 122 -1.18 -0.37 -15.98
N GLN A 123 -0.90 -1.65 -16.27
CA GLN A 123 -1.74 -2.42 -17.20
C GLN A 123 -3.17 -2.57 -16.66
N ALA A 124 -3.32 -2.96 -15.38
CA ALA A 124 -4.61 -3.06 -14.73
C ALA A 124 -5.37 -1.72 -14.72
N TYR A 125 -4.64 -0.60 -14.53
CA TYR A 125 -5.21 0.74 -14.64
C TYR A 125 -5.76 1.02 -16.04
N HIS A 126 -4.99 0.74 -17.08
CA HIS A 126 -5.42 0.93 -18.46
C HIS A 126 -6.62 0.02 -18.80
N ASP A 127 -6.57 -1.25 -18.40
CA ASP A 127 -7.64 -2.20 -18.69
C ASP A 127 -8.95 -1.79 -18.04
N ARG A 128 -8.90 -1.22 -16.84
CA ARG A 128 -10.07 -0.87 -16.04
C ARG A 128 -10.63 0.52 -16.39
N PHE A 129 -9.77 1.50 -16.55
CA PHE A 129 -10.17 2.91 -16.73
C PHE A 129 -10.03 3.42 -18.16
N LYS A 130 -9.42 2.64 -19.07
CA LYS A 130 -9.13 3.01 -20.46
C LYS A 130 -8.30 4.30 -20.59
N ARG A 131 -7.45 4.55 -19.61
CA ARG A 131 -6.59 5.73 -19.48
C ARG A 131 -5.19 5.31 -19.01
N SER A 132 -4.21 6.19 -19.22
CA SER A 132 -2.86 6.02 -18.67
C SER A 132 -2.83 6.53 -17.23
N LEU A 133 -2.21 5.74 -16.32
CA LEU A 133 -1.99 6.18 -14.95
C LEU A 133 -1.12 7.44 -14.92
N GLU A 134 -0.09 7.52 -15.76
CA GLU A 134 0.81 8.65 -15.83
C GLU A 134 0.11 9.93 -16.26
N GLU A 135 -0.78 9.84 -17.26
CA GLU A 135 -1.57 11.00 -17.73
C GLU A 135 -2.57 11.46 -16.67
N ASP A 136 -3.23 10.54 -15.99
CA ASP A 136 -4.17 10.89 -14.92
C ASP A 136 -3.45 11.51 -13.71
N VAL A 137 -2.30 10.98 -13.32
CA VAL A 137 -1.49 11.58 -12.26
C VAL A 137 -1.00 12.97 -12.68
N ALA A 138 -0.52 13.14 -13.90
CA ALA A 138 -0.08 14.44 -14.42
C ALA A 138 -1.21 15.48 -14.49
N ALA A 139 -2.43 15.04 -14.78
CA ALA A 139 -3.59 15.92 -14.92
C ALA A 139 -4.18 16.36 -13.57
N HIS A 140 -4.09 15.55 -12.52
CA HIS A 140 -4.83 15.75 -11.28
C HIS A 140 -3.95 15.99 -10.05
N VAL A 141 -2.67 15.55 -10.07
CA VAL A 141 -1.77 15.71 -8.92
C VAL A 141 -0.97 17.00 -9.07
N THR A 142 -1.19 17.94 -8.16
CA THR A 142 -0.36 19.15 -8.06
C THR A 142 0.95 18.82 -7.36
N GLY A 143 2.06 19.29 -7.88
CA GLY A 143 3.39 19.04 -7.36
C GLY A 143 4.22 18.17 -8.31
N ASP A 144 5.34 17.66 -7.82
CA ASP A 144 6.28 16.94 -8.69
C ASP A 144 5.91 15.46 -8.84
N PHE A 145 4.86 15.19 -9.65
CA PHE A 145 4.40 13.83 -9.95
C PHE A 145 5.52 12.94 -10.57
N ARG A 146 6.59 13.55 -11.07
CA ARG A 146 7.78 12.83 -11.55
C ARG A 146 8.36 11.88 -10.50
N LEU A 147 8.17 12.19 -9.21
CA LEU A 147 8.62 11.36 -8.10
C LEU A 147 7.89 10.00 -8.00
N VAL A 148 6.70 9.89 -8.57
CA VAL A 148 5.89 8.65 -8.57
C VAL A 148 5.90 7.92 -9.91
N SER A 149 6.51 8.51 -10.93
CA SER A 149 6.74 7.87 -12.22
C SER A 149 8.01 7.03 -12.14
N ALA A 150 7.91 5.70 -12.09
CA ALA A 150 9.11 4.90 -11.90
C ALA A 150 9.25 3.78 -12.90
N TYR A 151 10.13 3.98 -13.87
CA TYR A 151 10.88 2.90 -14.50
C TYR A 151 12.20 2.77 -13.74
N ARG A 152 12.29 1.79 -12.82
CA ARG A 152 13.50 1.50 -12.07
C ARG A 152 14.12 0.22 -12.56
N TYR A 153 15.43 0.20 -12.67
CA TYR A 153 16.16 -1.05 -12.74
C TYR A 153 16.00 -1.82 -11.41
N ASP A 154 15.76 -3.12 -11.50
CA ASP A 154 15.49 -3.98 -10.33
C ASP A 154 16.69 -4.89 -9.97
N GLY A 155 17.85 -4.66 -10.56
CA GLY A 155 19.06 -5.42 -10.30
C GLY A 155 19.73 -5.02 -8.99
N PRO A 156 20.56 -5.92 -8.43
CA PRO A 156 21.25 -5.73 -7.15
C PRO A 156 22.55 -4.93 -7.29
N GLU A 157 22.97 -4.59 -8.50
CA GLU A 157 24.24 -3.95 -8.76
C GLU A 157 24.31 -2.55 -8.16
N VAL A 158 25.44 -2.23 -7.55
CA VAL A 158 25.70 -0.94 -6.92
C VAL A 158 27.01 -0.35 -7.42
N ASN A 159 26.95 0.89 -7.87
CA ASN A 159 28.12 1.72 -8.15
C ASN A 159 28.41 2.60 -6.91
N THR A 160 29.43 2.24 -6.16
CA THR A 160 29.79 2.94 -4.91
C THR A 160 30.33 4.36 -5.16
N SER A 161 31.08 4.58 -6.23
CA SER A 161 31.57 5.91 -6.61
C SER A 161 30.43 6.84 -6.98
N LEU A 162 29.43 6.32 -7.72
CA LEU A 162 28.21 7.04 -8.04
C LEU A 162 27.40 7.35 -6.77
N ALA A 163 27.24 6.37 -5.89
CA ALA A 163 26.55 6.57 -4.61
C ALA A 163 27.19 7.69 -3.76
N HIS A 164 28.53 7.72 -3.73
CA HIS A 164 29.28 8.76 -3.01
C HIS A 164 29.09 10.16 -3.62
N SER A 165 29.15 10.29 -4.94
CA SER A 165 28.97 11.57 -5.64
C SER A 165 27.53 12.07 -5.54
N GLU A 166 26.54 11.19 -5.69
CA GLU A 166 25.12 11.54 -5.57
C GLU A 166 24.74 11.92 -4.12
N ALA A 167 25.33 11.30 -3.11
CA ALA A 167 25.14 11.71 -1.73
C ALA A 167 25.61 13.16 -1.47
N LYS A 168 26.75 13.56 -2.02
CA LYS A 168 27.24 14.94 -1.95
C LYS A 168 26.32 15.92 -2.68
N LEU A 169 25.85 15.54 -3.88
CA LEU A 169 24.93 16.36 -4.65
C LEU A 169 23.61 16.58 -3.87
N LEU A 170 23.02 15.51 -3.33
CA LEU A 170 21.81 15.59 -2.54
C LEU A 170 21.98 16.49 -1.32
N ASN A 171 23.10 16.38 -0.61
CA ASN A 171 23.40 17.25 0.54
C ASN A 171 23.50 18.72 0.13
N GLY A 172 24.18 19.04 -0.97
CA GLY A 172 24.28 20.40 -1.49
C GLY A 172 22.89 20.96 -1.80
N LYS A 173 22.07 20.23 -2.58
CA LYS A 173 20.72 20.66 -2.95
C LYS A 173 19.78 20.83 -1.77
N ILE A 174 19.87 19.96 -0.77
CA ILE A 174 19.07 20.06 0.47
C ILE A 174 19.47 21.31 1.26
N ASN A 175 20.77 21.59 1.40
CA ASN A 175 21.25 22.78 2.09
C ASN A 175 20.84 24.08 1.40
N GLU A 176 20.76 24.08 0.07
CA GLU A 176 20.24 25.18 -0.75
C GLU A 176 18.71 25.27 -0.75
N LYS A 177 18.02 24.32 -0.11
CA LYS A 177 16.56 24.16 -0.16
C LYS A 177 16.00 23.94 -1.58
N ALA A 178 16.82 23.49 -2.50
CA ALA A 178 16.48 23.18 -3.88
C ALA A 178 15.91 21.75 -3.99
N TYR A 179 14.85 21.45 -3.24
CA TYR A 179 14.31 20.09 -3.11
C TYR A 179 13.73 19.53 -4.42
N SER A 180 13.18 20.40 -5.28
CA SER A 180 12.60 20.04 -6.59
C SER A 180 13.58 20.14 -7.75
N ASP A 181 14.88 20.28 -7.48
CA ASP A 181 15.91 20.30 -8.50
C ASP A 181 15.87 19.01 -9.35
N ASP A 182 16.06 19.14 -10.65
CA ASP A 182 15.96 18.03 -11.60
C ASP A 182 16.92 16.89 -11.28
N GLU A 183 18.10 17.18 -10.73
CA GLU A 183 19.05 16.14 -10.32
C GLU A 183 18.55 15.35 -9.11
N VAL A 184 17.90 16.00 -8.13
CA VAL A 184 17.28 15.34 -6.99
C VAL A 184 16.17 14.41 -7.47
N VAL A 185 15.29 14.91 -8.32
CA VAL A 185 14.20 14.14 -8.91
C VAL A 185 14.74 12.97 -9.72
N ARG A 186 15.72 13.21 -10.60
CA ARG A 186 16.36 12.18 -11.42
C ARG A 186 16.93 11.04 -10.56
N ILE A 187 17.70 11.35 -9.53
CA ILE A 187 18.27 10.33 -8.64
C ILE A 187 17.16 9.49 -8.01
N LEU A 188 16.16 10.13 -7.43
CA LEU A 188 15.11 9.43 -6.70
C LEU A 188 14.16 8.62 -7.60
N THR A 189 14.01 8.99 -8.87
CA THR A 189 13.06 8.33 -9.78
C THR A 189 13.71 7.27 -10.67
N THR A 190 15.00 7.38 -10.99
CA THR A 190 15.64 6.51 -11.98
C THR A 190 16.57 5.45 -11.40
N ARG A 191 17.15 5.67 -10.21
CA ARG A 191 18.09 4.69 -9.62
C ARG A 191 17.34 3.46 -9.10
N SER A 192 18.00 2.29 -9.21
CA SER A 192 17.50 1.06 -8.58
C SER A 192 17.37 1.23 -7.07
N LYS A 193 16.54 0.41 -6.44
CA LYS A 193 16.42 0.41 -4.97
C LYS A 193 17.77 0.14 -4.30
N ALA A 194 18.57 -0.80 -4.83
CA ALA A 194 19.89 -1.11 -4.31
C ALA A 194 20.83 0.11 -4.39
N GLN A 195 20.85 0.80 -5.53
CA GLN A 195 21.66 2.01 -5.71
C GLN A 195 21.22 3.16 -4.81
N LEU A 196 19.91 3.38 -4.64
CA LEU A 196 19.39 4.40 -3.72
C LEU A 196 19.79 4.13 -2.27
N LEU A 197 19.69 2.88 -1.83
CA LEU A 197 20.11 2.51 -0.46
C LEU A 197 21.60 2.76 -0.27
N ALA A 198 22.44 2.43 -1.26
CA ALA A 198 23.88 2.74 -1.22
C ALA A 198 24.14 4.25 -1.17
N THR A 199 23.40 5.05 -1.94
CA THR A 199 23.49 6.52 -1.89
C THR A 199 23.11 7.08 -0.52
N PHE A 200 22.02 6.58 0.09
CA PHE A 200 21.61 7.03 1.44
C PHE A 200 22.54 6.56 2.54
N ASN A 201 23.12 5.37 2.44
CA ASN A 201 24.16 4.90 3.34
C ASN A 201 25.42 5.79 3.22
N SER A 202 25.85 6.05 1.99
CA SER A 202 26.98 6.95 1.73
C SER A 202 26.74 8.38 2.25
N TYR A 203 25.49 8.86 2.18
CA TYR A 203 25.09 10.13 2.80
C TYR A 203 25.31 10.10 4.32
N ASN A 204 24.82 9.05 4.99
CA ASN A 204 25.00 8.89 6.43
C ASN A 204 26.49 8.81 6.82
N ASP A 205 27.30 8.11 6.04
CA ASP A 205 28.75 7.96 6.30
C ASP A 205 29.50 9.28 6.10
N GLN A 206 29.15 10.08 5.10
CA GLN A 206 29.80 11.36 4.80
C GLN A 206 29.40 12.48 5.77
N PHE A 207 28.13 12.52 6.19
CA PHE A 207 27.57 13.63 6.96
C PHE A 207 27.19 13.24 8.40
N SER A 208 27.48 12.00 8.83
CA SER A 208 27.24 11.47 10.19
C SER A 208 25.78 11.49 10.64
N HIS A 209 24.84 11.54 9.71
CA HIS A 209 23.41 11.44 9.98
C HIS A 209 22.62 11.09 8.71
N PRO A 210 21.44 10.49 8.84
CA PRO A 210 20.64 10.14 7.69
C PRO A 210 20.06 11.38 7.00
N ILE A 211 19.92 11.32 5.68
CA ILE A 211 19.36 12.38 4.83
C ILE A 211 18.01 12.92 5.36
N THR A 212 17.19 12.08 5.98
CA THR A 212 15.90 12.48 6.56
C THR A 212 16.01 13.46 7.73
N LYS A 213 17.20 13.61 8.32
CA LYS A 213 17.46 14.59 9.38
C LYS A 213 17.58 15.99 8.81
N ASP A 214 18.16 16.14 7.62
CA ASP A 214 18.32 17.43 6.96
C ASP A 214 17.02 17.88 6.27
N LEU A 215 16.20 16.92 5.85
CA LEU A 215 14.86 17.16 5.34
C LEU A 215 13.89 17.39 6.52
N LYS A 216 14.01 18.53 7.20
CA LYS A 216 13.12 18.87 8.33
C LYS A 216 11.67 19.02 7.85
N GLU A 217 10.74 18.62 8.73
CA GLU A 217 9.32 18.78 8.39
C GLU A 217 8.96 20.26 8.29
N ASP A 218 8.43 20.65 7.16
CA ASP A 218 7.74 21.91 6.94
C ASP A 218 6.32 21.58 6.49
N PRO A 219 5.31 21.81 7.35
CA PRO A 219 3.91 21.49 7.03
C PRO A 219 3.37 22.23 5.81
N LYS A 220 4.03 23.32 5.40
CA LYS A 220 3.64 24.14 4.25
C LYS A 220 4.26 23.65 2.94
N ASN A 221 5.22 22.73 3.00
CA ASN A 221 5.92 22.22 1.84
C ASN A 221 5.52 20.77 1.54
N GLU A 222 4.51 20.60 0.67
CA GLU A 222 4.01 19.29 0.26
C GLU A 222 5.08 18.47 -0.47
N PHE A 223 5.91 19.10 -1.30
CA PHE A 223 6.99 18.43 -2.00
C PHE A 223 7.99 17.81 -1.01
N LEU A 224 8.37 18.54 0.01
CA LEU A 224 9.27 18.04 1.06
C LEU A 224 8.66 16.87 1.83
N SER A 225 7.35 16.91 2.10
CA SER A 225 6.62 15.80 2.71
C SER A 225 6.66 14.54 1.84
N THR A 226 6.44 14.70 0.54
CA THR A 226 6.51 13.63 -0.46
C THR A 226 7.92 13.06 -0.57
N LEU A 227 8.94 13.90 -0.66
CA LEU A 227 10.34 13.52 -0.70
C LEU A 227 10.74 12.67 0.52
N ARG A 228 10.33 13.09 1.71
CA ARG A 228 10.56 12.34 2.96
C ARG A 228 9.84 10.99 2.96
N ALA A 229 8.62 10.94 2.44
CA ALA A 229 7.84 9.71 2.33
C ALA A 229 8.56 8.71 1.40
N ILE A 230 9.01 9.15 0.23
CA ILE A 230 9.77 8.34 -0.73
C ILE A 230 11.02 7.75 -0.09
N ILE A 231 11.85 8.58 0.53
CA ILE A 231 13.09 8.13 1.17
C ILE A 231 12.80 7.12 2.27
N ARG A 232 11.76 7.35 3.09
CA ARG A 232 11.38 6.42 4.16
C ARG A 232 10.81 5.12 3.62
N CYS A 233 10.03 5.13 2.55
CA CYS A 233 9.56 3.91 1.90
C CYS A 233 10.71 3.02 1.41
N PHE A 234 11.84 3.64 0.98
CA PHE A 234 13.01 2.88 0.55
C PHE A 234 13.88 2.40 1.71
N THR A 235 14.12 3.27 2.70
CA THR A 235 15.11 3.01 3.76
C THR A 235 14.55 2.23 4.95
N CYS A 236 13.29 2.46 5.33
CA CYS A 236 12.65 1.85 6.49
C CYS A 236 11.12 1.76 6.28
N PRO A 237 10.67 0.89 5.36
CA PRO A 237 9.24 0.76 5.03
C PRO A 237 8.39 0.37 6.24
N ASP A 238 8.90 -0.47 7.13
CA ASP A 238 8.24 -0.86 8.38
C ASP A 238 7.86 0.36 9.25
N ARG A 239 8.80 1.28 9.45
CA ARG A 239 8.57 2.51 10.21
C ARG A 239 7.70 3.51 9.47
N TYR A 240 7.79 3.52 8.14
CA TYR A 240 6.93 4.36 7.32
C TYR A 240 5.47 3.94 7.49
N PHE A 241 5.17 2.66 7.26
CA PHE A 241 3.81 2.14 7.38
C PHE A 241 3.31 2.12 8.83
N GLU A 242 4.18 1.89 9.83
CA GLU A 242 3.83 2.10 11.25
C GLU A 242 3.30 3.52 11.48
N LYS A 243 4.04 4.53 11.01
CA LYS A 243 3.61 5.92 11.15
C LYS A 243 2.26 6.18 10.46
N VAL A 244 2.06 5.64 9.26
CA VAL A 244 0.81 5.79 8.52
C VAL A 244 -0.37 5.21 9.29
N VAL A 245 -0.25 3.97 9.78
CA VAL A 245 -1.29 3.30 10.58
C VAL A 245 -1.54 4.03 11.90
N ARG A 246 -0.48 4.43 12.59
CA ARG A 246 -0.61 5.15 13.87
C ARG A 246 -1.34 6.48 13.71
N LEU A 247 -1.10 7.21 12.61
CA LEU A 247 -1.81 8.45 12.32
C LEU A 247 -3.26 8.18 11.93
N ALA A 248 -3.54 7.09 11.24
CA ALA A 248 -4.89 6.70 10.89
C ALA A 248 -5.75 6.34 12.12
N LEU A 249 -5.12 5.73 13.14
CA LEU A 249 -5.79 5.36 14.40
C LEU A 249 -5.82 6.48 15.45
N GLY A 250 -4.91 7.48 15.36
CA GLY A 250 -4.70 8.48 16.42
C GLY A 250 -5.38 9.82 16.21
N GLY A 251 -6.24 9.97 15.20
CA GLY A 251 -6.95 11.22 14.87
C GLY A 251 -8.25 11.43 15.69
N VAL A 252 -8.95 12.51 15.40
CA VAL A 252 -10.35 12.68 15.81
C VAL A 252 -11.20 11.85 14.85
N GLY A 253 -11.48 10.60 15.24
CA GLY A 253 -12.02 9.56 14.38
C GLY A 253 -10.92 8.77 13.66
N THR A 254 -11.24 7.55 13.28
CA THR A 254 -10.33 6.66 12.57
C THR A 254 -10.38 6.95 11.07
N ASP A 255 -9.20 7.03 10.43
CA ASP A 255 -9.10 7.05 8.97
C ASP A 255 -9.10 5.60 8.46
N GLU A 256 -10.31 5.02 8.34
CA GLU A 256 -10.47 3.63 7.92
C GLU A 256 -10.01 3.40 6.47
N ASP A 257 -10.05 4.40 5.62
CA ASP A 257 -9.56 4.27 4.24
C ASP A 257 -8.05 4.06 4.20
N THR A 258 -7.30 4.82 4.98
CA THR A 258 -5.85 4.64 5.14
C THR A 258 -5.53 3.32 5.85
N LEU A 259 -6.29 2.97 6.89
CA LEU A 259 -6.11 1.71 7.61
C LEU A 259 -6.34 0.50 6.69
N THR A 260 -7.45 0.48 5.95
CA THR A 260 -7.78 -0.56 4.97
C THR A 260 -6.68 -0.67 3.91
N ARG A 261 -6.25 0.44 3.33
CA ARG A 261 -5.18 0.45 2.32
C ARG A 261 -3.90 -0.21 2.84
N VAL A 262 -3.42 0.19 4.00
CA VAL A 262 -2.17 -0.37 4.53
C VAL A 262 -2.33 -1.84 4.85
N ILE A 263 -3.38 -2.24 5.57
CA ILE A 263 -3.57 -3.64 5.97
C ILE A 263 -3.71 -4.52 4.73
N THR A 264 -4.58 -4.19 3.77
CA THR A 264 -4.80 -5.02 2.58
C THR A 264 -3.59 -5.10 1.65
N THR A 265 -2.80 -4.04 1.55
CA THR A 265 -1.61 -4.04 0.68
C THR A 265 -0.39 -4.68 1.33
N ARG A 266 -0.35 -4.82 2.67
CA ARG A 266 0.82 -5.33 3.40
C ARG A 266 0.62 -6.70 4.02
N ALA A 267 -0.62 -7.21 4.13
CA ALA A 267 -0.92 -8.49 4.78
C ALA A 267 -0.15 -9.69 4.19
N GLU A 268 0.02 -9.73 2.87
CA GLU A 268 0.77 -10.78 2.16
C GLU A 268 2.28 -10.45 2.00
N VAL A 269 2.76 -9.31 2.52
CA VAL A 269 4.13 -8.82 2.28
C VAL A 269 4.92 -8.74 3.58
N ASP A 270 4.67 -7.73 4.40
CA ASP A 270 5.50 -7.39 5.56
C ASP A 270 4.71 -6.85 6.76
N LEU A 271 3.40 -7.04 6.80
CA LEU A 271 2.54 -6.51 7.86
C LEU A 271 2.98 -6.99 9.26
N LYS A 272 3.58 -8.17 9.38
CA LYS A 272 4.14 -8.68 10.65
C LYS A 272 5.22 -7.75 11.20
N VAL A 273 6.12 -7.28 10.35
CA VAL A 273 7.21 -6.37 10.76
C VAL A 273 6.66 -4.99 11.11
N ILE A 274 5.61 -4.55 10.41
CA ILE A 274 4.90 -3.30 10.72
C ILE A 274 4.21 -3.39 12.10
N LYS A 275 3.57 -4.52 12.43
CA LYS A 275 2.99 -4.79 13.75
C LYS A 275 4.03 -4.72 14.87
N GLU A 276 5.17 -5.36 14.66
CA GLU A 276 6.30 -5.34 15.61
C GLU A 276 6.82 -3.93 15.83
N ALA A 277 6.98 -3.14 14.76
CA ALA A 277 7.36 -1.74 14.84
C ALA A 277 6.32 -0.89 15.58
N TYR A 278 5.03 -1.14 15.34
CA TYR A 278 3.93 -0.46 16.02
C TYR A 278 3.95 -0.75 17.52
N GLN A 279 4.01 -2.02 17.91
CA GLN A 279 4.06 -2.43 19.32
C GLN A 279 5.29 -1.87 20.04
N LYS A 280 6.46 -1.91 19.40
CA LYS A 280 7.70 -1.34 19.96
C LYS A 280 7.57 0.15 20.23
N ARG A 281 6.89 0.89 19.38
CA ARG A 281 6.75 2.34 19.50
C ARG A 281 5.64 2.76 20.46
N ASN A 282 4.50 2.06 20.42
CA ASN A 282 3.28 2.48 21.11
C ASN A 282 2.99 1.69 22.38
N SER A 283 3.80 0.65 22.67
CA SER A 283 3.64 -0.26 23.83
C SER A 283 2.29 -1.00 23.85
N VAL A 284 1.60 -1.07 22.72
CA VAL A 284 0.30 -1.73 22.54
C VAL A 284 0.34 -2.50 21.22
N PRO A 285 -0.13 -3.77 21.17
CA PRO A 285 -0.29 -4.51 19.92
C PRO A 285 -1.21 -3.77 18.94
N LEU A 286 -0.90 -3.85 17.65
CA LEU A 286 -1.68 -3.18 16.60
C LEU A 286 -3.13 -3.70 16.59
N GLU A 287 -3.33 -5.01 16.78
CA GLU A 287 -4.66 -5.63 16.86
C GLU A 287 -5.52 -4.98 17.94
N LYS A 288 -4.95 -4.75 19.12
CA LYS A 288 -5.68 -4.11 20.23
C LYS A 288 -6.01 -2.65 19.92
N ALA A 289 -5.11 -1.95 19.21
CA ALA A 289 -5.38 -0.58 18.80
C ALA A 289 -6.49 -0.51 17.73
N VAL A 290 -6.47 -1.44 16.76
CA VAL A 290 -7.53 -1.55 15.74
C VAL A 290 -8.87 -1.89 16.38
N SER A 291 -8.93 -2.90 17.25
CA SER A 291 -10.17 -3.29 17.93
C SER A 291 -10.78 -2.17 18.79
N LYS A 292 -9.95 -1.30 19.36
CA LYS A 292 -10.44 -0.15 20.13
C LYS A 292 -11.08 0.93 19.25
N GLU A 293 -10.57 1.12 18.05
CA GLU A 293 -10.92 2.25 17.17
C GLU A 293 -11.86 1.85 16.02
N THR A 294 -12.17 0.55 15.88
CA THR A 294 -13.07 0.01 14.84
C THR A 294 -14.15 -0.84 15.47
N SER A 295 -15.12 -1.29 14.70
CA SER A 295 -16.23 -2.09 15.23
C SER A 295 -16.84 -3.01 14.19
N ARG A 296 -17.54 -4.07 14.66
CA ARG A 296 -18.35 -5.01 13.87
C ARG A 296 -17.52 -5.72 12.78
N ASP A 297 -18.14 -6.00 11.65
CA ASP A 297 -17.59 -6.78 10.56
C ASP A 297 -16.34 -6.17 9.93
N TYR A 298 -16.23 -4.83 9.95
CA TYR A 298 -15.00 -4.14 9.53
C TYR A 298 -13.83 -4.46 10.48
N GLU A 299 -14.06 -4.42 11.79
CA GLU A 299 -13.07 -4.84 12.80
C GLU A 299 -12.65 -6.28 12.56
N ASP A 300 -13.62 -7.18 12.40
CA ASP A 300 -13.40 -8.60 12.17
C ASP A 300 -12.51 -8.83 10.93
N MET A 301 -12.78 -8.14 9.82
CA MET A 301 -11.97 -8.22 8.61
C MET A 301 -10.54 -7.72 8.84
N MET A 302 -10.37 -6.60 9.52
CA MET A 302 -9.04 -6.04 9.80
C MET A 302 -8.24 -6.96 10.73
N LEU A 303 -8.85 -7.50 11.77
CA LEU A 303 -8.21 -8.41 12.72
C LEU A 303 -7.81 -9.73 12.05
N ALA A 304 -8.65 -10.29 11.18
CA ALA A 304 -8.32 -11.50 10.42
C ALA A 304 -7.08 -11.27 9.53
N LEU A 305 -7.00 -10.13 8.83
CA LEU A 305 -5.84 -9.79 8.00
C LEU A 305 -4.58 -9.48 8.82
N LEU A 306 -4.73 -9.02 10.06
CA LEU A 306 -3.63 -8.85 11.01
C LEU A 306 -3.14 -10.19 11.57
N GLY A 307 -3.84 -11.30 11.29
CA GLY A 307 -3.51 -12.64 11.75
C GLY A 307 -3.89 -12.88 13.22
N ALA A 308 -4.89 -12.14 13.72
CA ALA A 308 -5.49 -12.45 15.01
C ALA A 308 -6.31 -13.75 14.89
N GLU A 309 -6.26 -14.59 15.92
CA GLU A 309 -7.14 -15.77 16.02
C GLU A 309 -8.57 -15.28 16.27
N TYR A 310 -9.50 -15.82 15.49
CA TYR A 310 -10.94 -15.56 15.55
C TYR A 310 -11.63 -16.53 16.47
#